data_61dc7a19ec8e363aedf179709dca9f80
#
_entry.id   61dc7a19ec8e363aedf179709dca9f80
#
_cell.length_a   1.000
_cell.length_b   1.000
_cell.length_c   1.000
_cell.angle_alpha   90.00
_cell.angle_beta   90.00
_cell.angle_gamma   90.00
#
_symmetry.space_group_name_H-M   'P 1'
#
loop_
_entity.id
_entity.type
_entity.pdbx_description
1 polymer ?
#
loop_
_entity_poly.entity_id
_entity_poly.type
_entity_poly.pdbx_seq_one_letter_code
_entity_poly.pdbx_strand_id
1 'polypeptide(L)'
;MNPSSIQKIGTWSTRMVESTLARYPLKEAQWHYEHGLQVMAIEKAGEITGEPRYINFVTDWVDYFVKPDGTIRTYTVEEYNLDQINAGRLLFSAFRRSGDERYRKAIELLMTQLADHPRTNSNGYWHKKIYPYQMWLDGIYMGSPFRAEYAQTFNQPEIFDDIIHNVVLIEKQTRDPETGLLYHAWDESKQQRWCNPETGCSLYFWSRAVGWFIMAVVDILDYLPENHEKRQILVEILNRTVEAVVKVQDEASGLWYQILDLPDRKGNYLEASGSTMFVYGIAKGVRLGYLPAHYVLSARRGYHGILENLIKVDRDGLLTLDNVCGGAGLGGDPYRDGSFEYYISEKIIPNDPKGVGPFILAALEMEQAGVDEVL
;
A
#
# COMPACT_ATOMS: atom_id res chain seq x y z
N MET A 1 -16.31 -0.79 44.85
CA MET A 1 -15.68 -0.78 43.52
C MET A 1 -16.30 -1.91 42.73
N ASN A 2 -17.01 -1.57 41.69
CA ASN A 2 -17.79 -2.54 40.90
C ASN A 2 -16.89 -3.19 39.85
N PRO A 3 -16.71 -4.52 39.80
CA PRO A 3 -15.89 -5.20 38.81
C PRO A 3 -16.78 -5.64 37.61
N SER A 4 -17.31 -4.68 36.86
CA SER A 4 -18.12 -5.00 35.69
C SER A 4 -17.94 -4.00 34.57
N SER A 5 -16.69 -3.69 34.24
CA SER A 5 -16.32 -3.21 32.91
C SER A 5 -15.41 -4.26 32.28
N ILE A 6 -15.97 -5.41 31.91
CA ILE A 6 -15.38 -6.23 30.86
C ILE A 6 -15.50 -5.35 29.62
N GLN A 7 -14.40 -4.66 29.29
CA GLN A 7 -14.25 -3.98 28.03
C GLN A 7 -14.65 -4.97 26.94
N LYS A 8 -15.67 -4.63 26.14
CA LYS A 8 -15.96 -5.35 24.90
C LYS A 8 -14.64 -5.43 24.15
N ILE A 9 -14.05 -6.60 24.07
CA ILE A 9 -12.86 -6.85 23.27
C ILE A 9 -13.30 -6.54 21.84
N GLY A 10 -12.81 -5.42 21.27
CA GLY A 10 -13.11 -5.03 19.90
C GLY A 10 -12.50 -6.02 18.92
N THR A 11 -12.88 -5.92 17.65
CA THR A 11 -12.26 -6.70 16.57
C THR A 11 -10.77 -6.35 16.43
N TRP A 12 -10.02 -7.16 15.72
CA TRP A 12 -8.58 -6.93 15.54
C TRP A 12 -8.28 -5.60 14.82
N SER A 13 -9.13 -5.22 13.85
CA SER A 13 -9.02 -3.93 13.18
C SER A 13 -9.19 -2.76 14.15
N THR A 14 -10.25 -2.76 14.95
CA THR A 14 -10.52 -1.68 15.91
C THR A 14 -9.48 -1.62 17.02
N ARG A 15 -9.02 -2.76 17.53
CA ARG A 15 -7.94 -2.81 18.53
C ARG A 15 -6.64 -2.23 17.98
N MET A 16 -6.29 -2.51 16.71
CA MET A 16 -5.11 -1.92 16.09
C MET A 16 -5.29 -0.42 15.87
N VAL A 17 -6.46 0.04 15.47
CA VAL A 17 -6.77 1.49 15.37
C VAL A 17 -6.57 2.17 16.72
N GLU A 18 -7.17 1.64 17.82
CA GLU A 18 -6.99 2.22 19.16
C GLU A 18 -5.51 2.24 19.59
N SER A 19 -4.78 1.17 19.29
CA SER A 19 -3.34 1.09 19.59
C SER A 19 -2.54 2.13 18.79
N THR A 20 -2.94 2.36 17.56
CA THR A 20 -2.36 3.39 16.68
C THR A 20 -2.63 4.78 17.20
N LEU A 21 -3.89 5.10 17.52
CA LEU A 21 -4.30 6.41 18.03
C LEU A 21 -3.58 6.76 19.34
N ALA A 22 -3.42 5.78 20.24
CA ALA A 22 -2.70 5.95 21.50
C ALA A 22 -1.22 6.32 21.34
N ARG A 23 -0.63 5.99 20.19
CA ARG A 23 0.82 6.18 19.92
C ARG A 23 1.11 7.23 18.84
N TYR A 24 0.08 7.79 18.18
CA TYR A 24 0.27 8.59 16.97
C TYR A 24 0.86 9.98 17.25
N PRO A 25 2.03 10.31 16.70
CA PRO A 25 2.69 11.58 16.94
C PRO A 25 2.27 12.63 15.89
N LEU A 26 1.06 13.14 15.92
CA LEU A 26 0.53 14.08 14.91
C LEU A 26 1.49 15.25 14.59
N LYS A 27 2.15 15.80 15.62
CA LYS A 27 3.07 16.94 15.43
C LYS A 27 4.37 16.59 14.71
N GLU A 28 4.73 15.30 14.67
CA GLU A 28 5.91 14.77 13.99
C GLU A 28 5.56 14.19 12.61
N ALA A 29 4.27 14.08 12.31
CA ALA A 29 3.79 13.56 11.05
C ALA A 29 4.22 14.44 9.87
N GLN A 30 4.45 13.80 8.72
CA GLN A 30 4.73 14.46 7.45
C GLN A 30 3.65 14.10 6.42
N TRP A 31 3.45 14.97 5.45
CA TRP A 31 2.65 14.67 4.29
C TRP A 31 3.38 13.65 3.41
N HIS A 32 3.18 12.38 3.70
CA HIS A 32 3.88 11.28 3.07
C HIS A 32 3.00 10.01 3.09
N TYR A 33 3.24 9.08 2.17
CA TYR A 33 2.42 7.88 2.01
C TYR A 33 2.33 7.03 3.29
N GLU A 34 3.39 6.95 4.08
CA GLU A 34 3.44 6.13 5.30
C GLU A 34 2.32 6.52 6.27
N HIS A 35 2.27 7.81 6.62
CA HIS A 35 1.20 8.34 7.47
C HIS A 35 -0.15 8.34 6.74
N GLY A 36 -0.17 8.74 5.46
CA GLY A 36 -1.38 8.76 4.65
C GLY A 36 -2.10 7.42 4.62
N LEU A 37 -1.36 6.33 4.37
CA LEU A 37 -1.89 4.97 4.37
C LEU A 37 -2.49 4.56 5.73
N GLN A 38 -1.77 4.84 6.81
CA GLN A 38 -2.24 4.51 8.15
C GLN A 38 -3.54 5.28 8.50
N VAL A 39 -3.58 6.56 8.14
CA VAL A 39 -4.76 7.41 8.36
C VAL A 39 -5.94 7.00 7.46
N MET A 40 -5.69 6.60 6.21
CA MET A 40 -6.73 6.01 5.34
C MET A 40 -7.31 4.71 5.92
N ALA A 41 -6.48 3.88 6.53
CA ALA A 41 -6.95 2.66 7.17
C ALA A 41 -7.84 2.97 8.39
N ILE A 42 -7.49 4.01 9.19
CA ILE A 42 -8.32 4.50 10.29
C ILE A 42 -9.64 5.08 9.76
N GLU A 43 -9.61 5.83 8.65
CA GLU A 43 -10.82 6.33 7.99
C GLU A 43 -11.74 5.18 7.59
N LYS A 44 -11.19 4.15 6.95
CA LYS A 44 -11.95 2.98 6.52
C LYS A 44 -12.58 2.23 7.69
N ALA A 45 -11.86 2.10 8.80
CA ALA A 45 -12.41 1.56 10.04
C ALA A 45 -13.57 2.42 10.58
N GLY A 46 -13.43 3.75 10.53
CA GLY A 46 -14.50 4.67 10.93
C GLY A 46 -15.76 4.57 10.07
N GLU A 47 -15.58 4.42 8.75
CA GLU A 47 -16.68 4.23 7.81
C GLU A 47 -17.45 2.93 8.06
N ILE A 48 -16.74 1.82 8.34
CA ILE A 48 -17.35 0.50 8.54
C ILE A 48 -17.99 0.38 9.93
N THR A 49 -17.33 0.88 10.97
CA THR A 49 -17.80 0.74 12.35
C THR A 49 -18.80 1.82 12.79
N GLY A 50 -18.81 2.96 12.07
CA GLY A 50 -19.57 4.15 12.46
C GLY A 50 -18.98 4.87 13.67
N GLU A 51 -17.71 4.62 14.07
CA GLU A 51 -17.07 5.26 15.23
C GLU A 51 -16.61 6.71 14.86
N PRO A 52 -17.28 7.74 15.40
CA PRO A 52 -17.01 9.12 14.98
C PRO A 52 -15.59 9.60 15.34
N ARG A 53 -14.97 9.06 16.41
CA ARG A 53 -13.62 9.47 16.83
C ARG A 53 -12.58 9.18 15.76
N TYR A 54 -12.75 8.12 14.97
CA TYR A 54 -11.83 7.79 13.88
C TYR A 54 -11.94 8.82 12.76
N ILE A 55 -13.16 9.19 12.38
CA ILE A 55 -13.38 10.22 11.36
C ILE A 55 -12.91 11.60 11.84
N ASN A 56 -13.13 11.94 13.12
CA ASN A 56 -12.63 13.19 13.70
C ASN A 56 -11.08 13.25 13.66
N PHE A 57 -10.41 12.15 14.05
CA PHE A 57 -8.95 12.06 13.94
C PHE A 57 -8.45 12.29 12.52
N VAL A 58 -9.10 11.68 11.53
CA VAL A 58 -8.74 11.85 10.11
C VAL A 58 -8.95 13.31 9.68
N THR A 59 -10.04 13.92 10.10
CA THR A 59 -10.33 15.34 9.81
C THR A 59 -9.25 16.24 10.42
N ASP A 60 -8.91 16.05 11.69
CA ASP A 60 -7.85 16.81 12.37
C ASP A 60 -6.49 16.62 11.68
N TRP A 61 -6.19 15.41 11.20
CA TRP A 61 -4.96 15.14 10.46
C TRP A 61 -4.91 15.89 9.13
N VAL A 62 -5.99 15.85 8.35
CA VAL A 62 -6.07 16.57 7.06
C VAL A 62 -6.01 18.08 7.30
N ASP A 63 -6.72 18.59 8.30
CA ASP A 63 -6.74 20.01 8.67
C ASP A 63 -5.38 20.52 9.13
N TYR A 64 -4.58 19.67 9.78
CA TYR A 64 -3.22 20.01 10.15
C TYR A 64 -2.34 20.28 8.94
N PHE A 65 -2.52 19.52 7.85
CA PHE A 65 -1.68 19.65 6.65
C PHE A 65 -2.20 20.68 5.64
N VAL A 66 -3.52 20.74 5.40
CA VAL A 66 -4.11 21.58 4.35
C VAL A 66 -4.38 22.97 4.88
N LYS A 67 -3.68 23.97 4.31
CA LYS A 67 -3.86 25.38 4.66
C LYS A 67 -5.11 25.99 4.00
N PRO A 68 -5.58 27.16 4.45
CA PRO A 68 -6.77 27.80 3.88
C PRO A 68 -6.69 28.12 2.39
N ASP A 69 -5.48 28.30 1.85
CA ASP A 69 -5.24 28.55 0.43
C ASP A 69 -5.17 27.27 -0.43
N GLY A 70 -5.23 26.09 0.21
CA GLY A 70 -5.11 24.78 -0.45
C GLY A 70 -3.68 24.28 -0.55
N THR A 71 -2.67 25.02 -0.10
CA THR A 71 -1.30 24.50 -0.01
C THR A 71 -1.17 23.47 1.11
N ILE A 72 -0.21 22.55 0.94
CA ILE A 72 -0.02 21.41 1.85
C ILE A 72 1.31 21.57 2.60
N ARG A 73 1.28 21.42 3.92
CA ARG A 73 2.50 21.44 4.76
C ARG A 73 3.40 20.27 4.39
N THR A 74 4.70 20.50 4.37
CA THR A 74 5.75 19.49 4.07
C THR A 74 5.65 18.86 2.68
N TYR A 75 4.87 19.46 1.76
CA TYR A 75 4.76 19.06 0.37
C TYR A 75 5.42 20.11 -0.55
N THR A 76 6.15 19.61 -1.54
CA THR A 76 6.85 20.46 -2.52
C THR A 76 6.68 19.87 -3.92
N VAL A 77 6.00 20.57 -4.81
CA VAL A 77 5.72 20.12 -6.19
C VAL A 77 7.01 19.78 -6.95
N GLU A 78 8.05 20.59 -6.80
CA GLU A 78 9.33 20.53 -7.52
C GLU A 78 10.15 19.26 -7.21
N GLU A 79 9.81 18.54 -6.13
CA GLU A 79 10.40 17.25 -5.83
C GLU A 79 9.95 16.16 -6.80
N TYR A 80 8.79 16.34 -7.42
CA TYR A 80 8.15 15.33 -8.26
C TYR A 80 8.29 13.94 -7.65
N ASN A 81 7.73 13.79 -6.45
CA ASN A 81 7.82 12.61 -5.62
C ASN A 81 6.46 11.94 -5.51
N LEU A 82 6.29 10.74 -6.08
CA LEU A 82 5.01 10.02 -6.02
C LEU A 82 4.62 9.64 -4.59
N ASP A 83 5.59 9.45 -3.69
CA ASP A 83 5.30 9.13 -2.28
C ASP A 83 4.47 10.20 -1.56
N GLN A 84 4.50 11.44 -2.04
CA GLN A 84 3.72 12.54 -1.48
C GLN A 84 2.30 12.63 -2.06
N ILE A 85 1.98 11.90 -3.13
CA ILE A 85 0.66 11.90 -3.76
C ILE A 85 -0.34 11.04 -2.99
N ASN A 86 0.09 9.88 -2.48
CA ASN A 86 -0.79 8.88 -1.90
C ASN A 86 -1.69 9.41 -0.77
N ALA A 87 -1.13 10.23 0.14
CA ALA A 87 -1.89 10.86 1.24
C ALA A 87 -3.04 11.75 0.73
N GLY A 88 -2.96 12.22 -0.51
CA GLY A 88 -4.00 13.02 -1.16
C GLY A 88 -5.35 12.29 -1.32
N ARG A 89 -5.39 10.98 -1.22
CA ARG A 89 -6.64 10.20 -1.23
C ARG A 89 -7.58 10.61 -0.09
N LEU A 90 -7.05 11.02 1.06
CA LEU A 90 -7.83 11.53 2.19
C LEU A 90 -8.55 12.85 1.89
N LEU A 91 -8.07 13.61 0.92
CA LEU A 91 -8.68 14.90 0.55
C LEU A 91 -10.04 14.73 -0.12
N PHE A 92 -10.26 13.65 -0.88
CA PHE A 92 -11.54 13.41 -1.56
C PHE A 92 -12.67 13.17 -0.54
N SER A 93 -12.41 12.35 0.47
CA SER A 93 -13.39 12.09 1.51
C SER A 93 -13.64 13.34 2.38
N ALA A 94 -12.58 14.10 2.70
CA ALA A 94 -12.71 15.38 3.41
C ALA A 94 -13.53 16.40 2.62
N PHE A 95 -13.29 16.50 1.30
CA PHE A 95 -14.07 17.35 0.40
C PHE A 95 -15.55 16.92 0.33
N ARG A 96 -15.81 15.62 0.13
CA ARG A 96 -17.19 15.09 0.09
C ARG A 96 -17.96 15.34 1.39
N ARG A 97 -17.32 15.25 2.55
CA ARG A 97 -17.95 15.45 3.86
C ARG A 97 -18.23 16.91 4.17
N SER A 98 -17.33 17.82 3.80
CA SER A 98 -17.38 19.22 4.24
C SER A 98 -17.84 20.21 3.16
N GLY A 99 -17.60 19.90 1.87
CA GLY A 99 -17.73 20.87 0.77
C GLY A 99 -16.69 22.00 0.81
N ASP A 100 -15.63 21.88 1.64
CA ASP A 100 -14.63 22.94 1.77
C ASP A 100 -13.68 22.92 0.56
N GLU A 101 -13.71 24.02 -0.19
CA GLU A 101 -12.92 24.23 -1.41
C GLU A 101 -11.40 24.18 -1.21
N ARG A 102 -10.89 24.33 0.02
CA ARG A 102 -9.45 24.19 0.26
C ARG A 102 -8.96 22.77 -0.05
N TYR A 103 -9.77 21.73 0.21
CA TYR A 103 -9.42 20.34 -0.10
C TYR A 103 -9.39 20.08 -1.60
N ARG A 104 -10.36 20.67 -2.33
CA ARG A 104 -10.36 20.61 -3.79
C ARG A 104 -9.09 21.26 -4.37
N LYS A 105 -8.72 22.46 -3.88
CA LYS A 105 -7.49 23.13 -4.31
C LYS A 105 -6.24 22.27 -4.01
N ALA A 106 -6.21 21.58 -2.87
CA ALA A 106 -5.13 20.69 -2.52
C ALA A 106 -5.08 19.44 -3.45
N ILE A 107 -6.23 18.87 -3.82
CA ILE A 107 -6.31 17.82 -4.83
C ILE A 107 -5.77 18.30 -6.19
N GLU A 108 -6.17 19.49 -6.63
CA GLU A 108 -5.70 20.07 -7.89
C GLU A 108 -4.20 20.40 -7.85
N LEU A 109 -3.66 20.82 -6.70
CA LEU A 109 -2.22 21.01 -6.49
C LEU A 109 -1.44 19.70 -6.71
N LEU A 110 -1.92 18.59 -6.16
CA LEU A 110 -1.31 17.28 -6.37
C LEU A 110 -1.41 16.84 -7.84
N MET A 111 -2.55 17.10 -8.50
CA MET A 111 -2.70 16.84 -9.93
C MET A 111 -1.76 17.68 -10.79
N THR A 112 -1.43 18.92 -10.41
CA THR A 112 -0.42 19.76 -11.09
C THR A 112 0.94 19.06 -11.11
N GLN A 113 1.37 18.47 -9.97
CA GLN A 113 2.59 17.64 -9.98
C GLN A 113 2.50 16.52 -10.99
N LEU A 114 1.38 15.78 -11.01
CA LEU A 114 1.23 14.60 -11.86
C LEU A 114 1.13 14.95 -13.36
N ALA A 115 0.62 16.13 -13.71
CA ALA A 115 0.58 16.60 -15.09
C ALA A 115 1.99 16.79 -15.68
N ASP A 116 2.91 17.35 -14.88
CA ASP A 116 4.27 17.65 -15.30
C ASP A 116 5.32 16.64 -14.80
N HIS A 117 4.85 15.55 -14.15
CA HIS A 117 5.74 14.55 -13.56
C HIS A 117 6.62 13.89 -14.63
N PRO A 118 7.94 13.80 -14.40
CA PRO A 118 8.85 13.19 -15.37
C PRO A 118 8.44 11.75 -15.72
N ARG A 119 8.65 11.39 -16.99
CA ARG A 119 8.29 10.07 -17.53
C ARG A 119 9.47 9.40 -18.22
N THR A 120 9.44 8.08 -18.25
CA THR A 120 10.31 7.26 -19.09
C THR A 120 10.02 7.50 -20.59
N ASN A 121 10.89 7.05 -21.48
CA ASN A 121 10.63 7.11 -22.92
C ASN A 121 9.40 6.29 -23.32
N SER A 122 9.09 5.23 -22.55
CA SER A 122 7.89 4.41 -22.68
C SER A 122 6.66 5.03 -22.01
N ASN A 123 6.73 6.28 -21.59
CA ASN A 123 5.64 7.07 -21.00
C ASN A 123 5.16 6.58 -19.60
N GLY A 124 5.99 5.87 -18.85
CA GLY A 124 5.74 5.55 -17.45
C GLY A 124 6.22 6.66 -16.50
N TYR A 125 5.55 6.88 -15.38
CA TYR A 125 6.01 7.84 -14.39
C TYR A 125 7.31 7.40 -13.73
N TRP A 126 8.30 8.30 -13.62
CA TRP A 126 9.41 8.07 -12.71
C TRP A 126 8.88 7.98 -11.28
N HIS A 127 9.49 7.13 -10.46
CA HIS A 127 9.09 7.05 -9.06
C HIS A 127 9.30 8.40 -8.33
N LYS A 128 10.46 9.04 -8.60
CA LYS A 128 10.82 10.38 -8.13
C LYS A 128 11.73 11.07 -9.16
N LYS A 129 11.75 12.39 -9.15
CA LYS A 129 12.67 13.17 -10.00
C LYS A 129 14.15 12.78 -9.80
N ILE A 130 14.52 12.44 -8.56
CA ILE A 130 15.88 12.01 -8.22
C ILE A 130 16.23 10.59 -8.70
N TYR A 131 15.25 9.86 -9.25
CA TYR A 131 15.41 8.52 -9.82
C TYR A 131 15.02 8.52 -11.31
N PRO A 132 15.83 9.17 -12.18
CA PRO A 132 15.47 9.34 -13.58
C PRO A 132 15.32 7.99 -14.28
N TYR A 133 14.30 7.90 -15.14
CA TYR A 133 13.95 6.73 -15.94
C TYR A 133 13.58 5.47 -15.13
N GLN A 134 13.32 5.59 -13.81
CA GLN A 134 13.01 4.44 -12.96
C GLN A 134 11.52 4.39 -12.62
N MET A 135 10.90 3.25 -12.90
CA MET A 135 9.58 2.88 -12.39
C MET A 135 9.74 1.83 -11.29
N TRP A 136 9.10 2.05 -10.16
CA TRP A 136 9.04 1.08 -9.07
C TRP A 136 7.59 0.62 -8.89
N LEU A 137 7.39 -0.63 -8.47
CA LEU A 137 6.04 -1.15 -8.17
C LEU A 137 5.32 -0.27 -7.16
N ASP A 138 6.05 0.25 -6.17
CA ASP A 138 5.61 1.21 -5.16
C ASP A 138 4.92 2.43 -5.79
N GLY A 139 5.51 2.98 -6.85
CA GLY A 139 5.00 4.17 -7.55
C GLY A 139 3.60 3.99 -8.11
N ILE A 140 3.21 2.76 -8.45
CA ILE A 140 1.85 2.47 -8.91
C ILE A 140 0.84 2.72 -7.78
N TYR A 141 1.14 2.25 -6.55
CA TYR A 141 0.27 2.52 -5.40
C TYR A 141 0.28 3.99 -4.99
N MET A 142 1.45 4.64 -5.08
CA MET A 142 1.60 6.03 -4.66
C MET A 142 0.77 6.99 -5.50
N GLY A 143 0.72 6.79 -6.83
CA GLY A 143 0.06 7.75 -7.73
C GLY A 143 -1.27 7.29 -8.32
N SER A 144 -1.40 6.01 -8.68
CA SER A 144 -2.51 5.58 -9.55
C SER A 144 -3.88 5.52 -8.87
N PRO A 145 -4.04 5.04 -7.61
CA PRO A 145 -5.35 5.09 -6.93
C PRO A 145 -5.86 6.52 -6.71
N PHE A 146 -4.97 7.47 -6.37
CA PHE A 146 -5.34 8.88 -6.27
C PHE A 146 -5.88 9.42 -7.60
N ARG A 147 -5.19 9.14 -8.71
CA ARG A 147 -5.62 9.54 -10.05
C ARG A 147 -6.93 8.88 -10.48
N ALA A 148 -7.14 7.62 -10.10
CA ALA A 148 -8.38 6.91 -10.39
C ALA A 148 -9.58 7.54 -9.64
N GLU A 149 -9.42 7.89 -8.37
CA GLU A 149 -10.43 8.60 -7.60
C GLU A 149 -10.68 10.01 -8.15
N TYR A 150 -9.62 10.72 -8.58
CA TYR A 150 -9.75 12.00 -9.26
C TYR A 150 -10.57 11.89 -10.55
N ALA A 151 -10.24 10.92 -11.40
CA ALA A 151 -10.92 10.69 -12.67
C ALA A 151 -12.43 10.45 -12.48
N GLN A 152 -12.80 9.64 -11.49
CA GLN A 152 -14.19 9.38 -11.16
C GLN A 152 -14.87 10.62 -10.55
N THR A 153 -14.23 11.26 -9.57
CA THR A 153 -14.82 12.37 -8.80
C THR A 153 -15.10 13.59 -9.70
N PHE A 154 -14.19 13.89 -10.63
CA PHE A 154 -14.27 15.08 -11.50
C PHE A 154 -14.65 14.75 -12.96
N ASN A 155 -15.11 13.53 -13.22
CA ASN A 155 -15.57 13.05 -14.53
C ASN A 155 -14.53 13.29 -15.65
N GLN A 156 -13.30 12.79 -15.43
CA GLN A 156 -12.20 12.84 -16.41
C GLN A 156 -11.76 11.42 -16.81
N PRO A 157 -12.60 10.67 -17.54
CA PRO A 157 -12.38 9.26 -17.83
C PRO A 157 -11.12 8.97 -18.68
N GLU A 158 -10.62 9.95 -19.43
CA GLU A 158 -9.39 9.83 -20.22
C GLU A 158 -8.15 9.53 -19.38
N ILE A 159 -8.16 9.86 -18.08
CA ILE A 159 -7.08 9.58 -17.15
C ILE A 159 -6.91 8.06 -16.93
N PHE A 160 -7.98 7.28 -17.03
CA PHE A 160 -7.92 5.83 -16.81
C PHE A 160 -7.02 5.12 -17.82
N ASP A 161 -6.98 5.55 -19.06
CA ASP A 161 -6.11 4.94 -20.07
C ASP A 161 -4.63 5.08 -19.71
N ASP A 162 -4.22 6.22 -19.19
CA ASP A 162 -2.84 6.44 -18.75
C ASP A 162 -2.52 5.67 -17.45
N ILE A 163 -3.47 5.55 -16.53
CA ILE A 163 -3.32 4.69 -15.33
C ILE A 163 -3.08 3.24 -15.75
N ILE A 164 -3.93 2.71 -16.63
CA ILE A 164 -3.82 1.33 -17.13
C ILE A 164 -2.49 1.14 -17.86
N HIS A 165 -2.10 2.11 -18.69
CA HIS A 165 -0.79 2.07 -19.36
C HIS A 165 0.37 1.91 -18.38
N ASN A 166 0.40 2.69 -17.30
CA ASN A 166 1.46 2.60 -16.28
C ASN A 166 1.49 1.24 -15.57
N VAL A 167 0.32 0.69 -15.23
CA VAL A 167 0.21 -0.65 -14.62
C VAL A 167 0.72 -1.73 -15.58
N VAL A 168 0.24 -1.71 -16.83
CA VAL A 168 0.63 -2.68 -17.87
C VAL A 168 2.11 -2.59 -18.19
N LEU A 169 2.65 -1.37 -18.29
CA LEU A 169 4.05 -1.14 -18.63
C LEU A 169 4.97 -1.77 -17.58
N ILE A 170 4.80 -1.39 -16.30
CA ILE A 170 5.70 -1.90 -15.26
C ILE A 170 5.52 -3.40 -15.06
N GLU A 171 4.28 -3.91 -15.12
CA GLU A 171 4.01 -5.35 -15.01
C GLU A 171 4.73 -6.13 -16.10
N LYS A 172 4.63 -5.68 -17.35
CA LYS A 172 5.30 -6.31 -18.49
C LYS A 172 6.82 -6.31 -18.36
N GLN A 173 7.38 -5.23 -17.83
CA GLN A 173 8.83 -5.10 -17.67
C GLN A 173 9.38 -5.92 -16.52
N THR A 174 8.65 -5.97 -15.40
CA THR A 174 9.14 -6.57 -14.14
C THR A 174 8.70 -8.01 -13.91
N ARG A 175 7.78 -8.56 -14.71
CA ARG A 175 7.34 -9.95 -14.54
C ARG A 175 8.41 -10.94 -14.96
N ASP A 176 8.80 -11.78 -14.00
CA ASP A 176 9.64 -12.92 -14.27
C ASP A 176 8.84 -14.03 -14.97
N PRO A 177 9.31 -14.53 -16.13
CA PRO A 177 8.55 -15.53 -16.89
C PRO A 177 8.52 -16.92 -16.26
N GLU A 178 9.46 -17.25 -15.36
CA GLU A 178 9.58 -18.56 -14.73
C GLU A 178 8.70 -18.64 -13.48
N THR A 179 8.77 -17.65 -12.61
CA THR A 179 8.05 -17.65 -11.33
C THR A 179 6.70 -16.95 -11.40
N GLY A 180 6.54 -16.01 -12.33
CA GLY A 180 5.40 -15.10 -12.41
C GLY A 180 5.43 -13.98 -11.38
N LEU A 181 6.44 -13.90 -10.53
CA LEU A 181 6.64 -12.80 -9.57
C LEU A 181 7.08 -11.52 -10.28
N LEU A 182 6.97 -10.40 -9.58
CA LEU A 182 7.39 -9.09 -10.10
C LEU A 182 8.67 -8.63 -9.39
N TYR A 183 9.68 -8.22 -10.15
CA TYR A 183 10.84 -7.53 -9.62
C TYR A 183 10.43 -6.17 -9.03
N HIS A 184 11.14 -5.70 -8.00
CA HIS A 184 10.83 -4.47 -7.27
C HIS A 184 10.72 -3.23 -8.18
N ALA A 185 11.62 -3.09 -9.16
CA ALA A 185 11.71 -1.91 -10.00
C ALA A 185 12.33 -2.20 -11.37
N TRP A 186 12.13 -1.24 -12.28
CA TRP A 186 12.68 -1.23 -13.62
C TRP A 186 13.33 0.13 -13.92
N ASP A 187 14.59 0.09 -14.38
CA ASP A 187 15.31 1.23 -14.94
C ASP A 187 15.31 1.12 -16.47
N GLU A 188 14.51 1.94 -17.14
CA GLU A 188 14.46 1.94 -18.62
C GLU A 188 15.81 2.26 -19.24
N SER A 189 16.62 3.10 -18.58
CA SER A 189 17.94 3.49 -19.06
C SER A 189 19.00 2.37 -18.94
N LYS A 190 18.77 1.40 -18.05
CA LYS A 190 19.68 0.30 -17.70
C LYS A 190 21.06 0.77 -17.21
N GLN A 191 21.12 1.98 -16.63
CA GLN A 191 22.36 2.59 -16.19
C GLN A 191 22.59 2.42 -14.68
N GLN A 192 21.58 2.00 -13.94
CA GLN A 192 21.70 1.82 -12.50
C GLN A 192 22.49 0.54 -12.16
N ARG A 193 23.40 0.64 -11.18
CA ARG A 193 24.18 -0.51 -10.73
C ARG A 193 23.35 -1.59 -10.05
N TRP A 194 22.15 -1.23 -9.54
CA TRP A 194 21.23 -2.16 -8.90
C TRP A 194 20.44 -3.01 -9.90
N CYS A 195 20.41 -2.66 -11.17
CA CYS A 195 19.61 -3.36 -12.15
C CYS A 195 20.42 -4.36 -12.98
N ASN A 196 19.73 -5.36 -13.50
CA ASN A 196 20.25 -6.23 -14.53
C ASN A 196 20.49 -5.42 -15.81
N PRO A 197 21.71 -5.43 -16.41
CA PRO A 197 22.04 -4.61 -17.58
C PRO A 197 21.31 -5.01 -18.86
N GLU A 198 20.74 -6.21 -18.93
CA GLU A 198 20.01 -6.68 -20.11
C GLU A 198 18.53 -6.30 -20.03
N THR A 199 17.91 -6.45 -18.84
CA THR A 199 16.49 -6.22 -18.66
C THR A 199 16.14 -4.85 -18.07
N GLY A 200 17.04 -4.28 -17.25
CA GLY A 200 16.78 -3.08 -16.45
C GLY A 200 16.04 -3.36 -15.14
N CYS A 201 15.69 -4.62 -14.88
CA CYS A 201 14.97 -4.99 -13.64
C CYS A 201 15.92 -5.07 -12.44
N SER A 202 15.39 -4.79 -11.25
CA SER A 202 16.05 -5.14 -9.99
C SER A 202 16.26 -6.66 -9.88
N LEU A 203 17.07 -7.09 -8.89
CA LEU A 203 17.55 -8.49 -8.87
C LEU A 203 16.63 -9.43 -8.06
N TYR A 204 15.75 -8.89 -7.21
CA TYR A 204 14.97 -9.68 -6.25
C TYR A 204 13.48 -9.29 -6.23
N PHE A 205 12.66 -10.23 -5.81
CA PHE A 205 11.22 -10.07 -5.62
C PHE A 205 10.96 -9.65 -4.17
N TRP A 206 10.99 -8.35 -3.91
CA TRP A 206 10.74 -7.81 -2.58
C TRP A 206 9.24 -7.83 -2.25
N SER A 207 8.86 -8.49 -1.15
CA SER A 207 7.47 -8.76 -0.80
C SER A 207 6.61 -7.49 -0.73
N ARG A 208 7.09 -6.43 -0.08
CA ARG A 208 6.34 -5.18 0.05
C ARG A 208 6.12 -4.48 -1.29
N ALA A 209 7.07 -4.51 -2.21
CA ALA A 209 6.89 -3.92 -3.53
C ALA A 209 5.77 -4.62 -4.31
N VAL A 210 5.76 -5.96 -4.30
CA VAL A 210 4.67 -6.75 -4.90
C VAL A 210 3.35 -6.51 -4.17
N GLY A 211 3.39 -6.33 -2.84
CA GLY A 211 2.23 -5.97 -2.02
C GLY A 211 1.63 -4.61 -2.43
N TRP A 212 2.46 -3.59 -2.63
CA TRP A 212 2.01 -2.30 -3.15
C TRP A 212 1.32 -2.43 -4.50
N PHE A 213 1.88 -3.23 -5.40
CA PHE A 213 1.29 -3.43 -6.71
C PHE A 213 -0.09 -4.08 -6.65
N ILE A 214 -0.27 -5.13 -5.84
CA ILE A 214 -1.56 -5.78 -5.65
C ILE A 214 -2.58 -4.81 -5.02
N MET A 215 -2.19 -4.08 -3.96
CA MET A 215 -3.04 -3.04 -3.36
C MET A 215 -3.44 -1.98 -4.38
N ALA A 216 -2.50 -1.53 -5.22
CA ALA A 216 -2.79 -0.55 -6.25
C ALA A 216 -3.86 -1.03 -7.22
N VAL A 217 -3.74 -2.26 -7.73
CA VAL A 217 -4.66 -2.78 -8.74
C VAL A 217 -6.07 -2.94 -8.17
N VAL A 218 -6.21 -3.49 -6.95
CA VAL A 218 -7.55 -3.64 -6.33
C VAL A 218 -8.18 -2.28 -5.99
N ASP A 219 -7.36 -1.28 -5.62
CA ASP A 219 -7.85 0.06 -5.29
C ASP A 219 -8.19 0.89 -6.54
N ILE A 220 -7.46 0.73 -7.65
CA ILE A 220 -7.81 1.34 -8.94
C ILE A 220 -9.16 0.81 -9.44
N LEU A 221 -9.40 -0.49 -9.28
CA LEU A 221 -10.63 -1.14 -9.71
C LEU A 221 -11.88 -0.64 -8.97
N ASP A 222 -11.76 -0.01 -7.80
CA ASP A 222 -12.88 0.64 -7.10
C ASP A 222 -13.45 1.84 -7.88
N TYR A 223 -12.59 2.52 -8.65
CA TYR A 223 -12.94 3.76 -9.36
C TYR A 223 -13.07 3.58 -10.87
N LEU A 224 -12.40 2.58 -11.44
CA LEU A 224 -12.46 2.31 -12.88
C LEU A 224 -13.87 1.80 -13.25
N PRO A 225 -14.58 2.44 -14.19
CA PRO A 225 -15.94 2.03 -14.56
C PRO A 225 -16.03 0.55 -14.93
N GLU A 226 -17.11 -0.12 -14.51
CA GLU A 226 -17.32 -1.54 -14.79
C GLU A 226 -17.35 -1.87 -16.29
N ASN A 227 -17.85 -0.96 -17.12
CA ASN A 227 -17.93 -1.09 -18.56
C ASN A 227 -16.70 -0.56 -19.31
N HIS A 228 -15.63 -0.19 -18.61
CA HIS A 228 -14.40 0.28 -19.26
C HIS A 228 -13.75 -0.87 -20.05
N GLU A 229 -13.49 -0.65 -21.35
CA GLU A 229 -13.00 -1.69 -22.28
C GLU A 229 -11.72 -2.40 -21.84
N LYS A 230 -10.85 -1.71 -21.09
CA LYS A 230 -9.57 -2.23 -20.61
C LYS A 230 -9.61 -2.73 -19.16
N ARG A 231 -10.80 -2.71 -18.50
CA ARG A 231 -10.92 -3.17 -17.11
C ARG A 231 -10.44 -4.60 -16.91
N GLN A 232 -10.79 -5.47 -17.85
CA GLN A 232 -10.41 -6.88 -17.80
C GLN A 232 -8.90 -7.10 -17.79
N ILE A 233 -8.12 -6.21 -18.42
CA ILE A 233 -6.64 -6.28 -18.39
C ILE A 233 -6.11 -6.18 -16.96
N LEU A 234 -6.64 -5.27 -16.15
CA LEU A 234 -6.22 -5.13 -14.75
C LEU A 234 -6.63 -6.34 -13.91
N VAL A 235 -7.84 -6.88 -14.14
CA VAL A 235 -8.30 -8.11 -13.48
C VAL A 235 -7.38 -9.29 -13.80
N GLU A 236 -6.96 -9.45 -15.04
CA GLU A 236 -6.04 -10.50 -15.47
C GLU A 236 -4.63 -10.32 -14.87
N ILE A 237 -4.13 -9.09 -14.82
CA ILE A 237 -2.86 -8.76 -14.15
C ILE A 237 -2.92 -9.12 -12.67
N LEU A 238 -4.02 -8.76 -11.99
CA LEU A 238 -4.23 -9.10 -10.59
C LEU A 238 -4.22 -10.63 -10.38
N ASN A 239 -4.96 -11.36 -11.20
CA ASN A 239 -5.09 -12.82 -11.09
C ASN A 239 -3.72 -13.51 -11.20
N ARG A 240 -2.94 -13.24 -12.26
CA ARG A 240 -1.63 -13.89 -12.44
C ARG A 240 -0.60 -13.45 -11.41
N THR A 241 -0.72 -12.23 -10.85
CA THR A 241 0.17 -11.78 -9.77
C THR A 241 -0.17 -12.47 -8.46
N VAL A 242 -1.45 -12.58 -8.11
CA VAL A 242 -1.90 -13.32 -6.92
C VAL A 242 -1.58 -14.80 -7.04
N GLU A 243 -1.76 -15.41 -8.21
CA GLU A 243 -1.36 -16.82 -8.43
C GLU A 243 0.12 -17.05 -8.11
N ALA A 244 1.02 -16.16 -8.57
CA ALA A 244 2.44 -16.25 -8.29
C ALA A 244 2.76 -16.07 -6.79
N VAL A 245 2.13 -15.10 -6.15
CA VAL A 245 2.32 -14.81 -4.71
C VAL A 245 1.83 -15.98 -3.84
N VAL A 246 0.70 -16.58 -4.17
CA VAL A 246 0.17 -17.72 -3.41
C VAL A 246 1.07 -18.96 -3.49
N LYS A 247 1.79 -19.17 -4.60
CA LYS A 247 2.74 -20.29 -4.75
C LYS A 247 3.94 -20.19 -3.81
N VAL A 248 4.29 -18.98 -3.36
CA VAL A 248 5.43 -18.74 -2.45
C VAL A 248 5.00 -18.41 -1.02
N GLN A 249 3.73 -18.65 -0.68
CA GLN A 249 3.24 -18.54 0.70
C GLN A 249 3.84 -19.67 1.54
N ASP A 250 4.47 -19.33 2.66
CA ASP A 250 5.04 -20.31 3.58
C ASP A 250 3.94 -21.20 4.17
N GLU A 251 4.06 -22.52 3.98
CA GLU A 251 3.03 -23.47 4.40
C GLU A 251 2.87 -23.55 5.92
N ALA A 252 3.96 -23.41 6.66
CA ALA A 252 3.97 -23.56 8.11
C ALA A 252 3.37 -22.37 8.84
N SER A 253 3.69 -21.16 8.40
CA SER A 253 3.24 -19.91 9.06
C SER A 253 2.08 -19.25 8.34
N GLY A 254 1.84 -19.55 7.06
CA GLY A 254 0.90 -18.82 6.22
C GLY A 254 1.38 -17.45 5.77
N LEU A 255 2.56 -17.01 6.15
CA LEU A 255 3.14 -15.70 5.86
C LEU A 255 3.99 -15.72 4.57
N TRP A 256 4.62 -14.57 4.26
CA TRP A 256 5.56 -14.43 3.16
C TRP A 256 6.88 -13.85 3.63
N TYR A 257 7.96 -14.33 3.00
CA TYR A 257 9.31 -13.88 3.28
C TYR A 257 9.60 -12.49 2.70
N GLN A 258 10.59 -11.79 3.27
CA GLN A 258 11.08 -10.49 2.79
C GLN A 258 11.45 -10.54 1.30
N ILE A 259 12.21 -11.57 0.89
CA ILE A 259 12.45 -11.94 -0.51
C ILE A 259 11.65 -13.20 -0.80
N LEU A 260 10.70 -13.11 -1.69
CA LEU A 260 9.57 -14.04 -1.84
C LEU A 260 9.98 -15.46 -2.22
N ASP A 261 10.96 -15.63 -3.09
CA ASP A 261 11.37 -16.88 -3.71
C ASP A 261 12.57 -17.56 -3.04
N LEU A 262 13.05 -17.02 -1.91
CA LEU A 262 14.25 -17.48 -1.21
C LEU A 262 13.99 -17.85 0.26
N PRO A 263 13.01 -18.70 0.57
CA PRO A 263 12.63 -19.02 1.96
C PRO A 263 13.79 -19.59 2.78
N ASP A 264 14.62 -20.43 2.16
CA ASP A 264 15.71 -21.14 2.83
C ASP A 264 17.03 -20.35 2.89
N ARG A 265 17.08 -19.16 2.25
CA ARG A 265 18.31 -18.36 2.25
C ARG A 265 18.53 -17.74 3.62
N LYS A 266 19.70 -18.03 4.19
CA LYS A 266 20.08 -17.53 5.52
C LYS A 266 19.95 -16.02 5.64
N GLY A 267 19.21 -15.56 6.65
CA GLY A 267 18.96 -14.17 6.93
C GLY A 267 17.61 -13.65 6.37
N ASN A 268 16.98 -14.38 5.45
CA ASN A 268 15.62 -14.06 5.04
C ASN A 268 14.63 -14.29 6.21
N TYR A 269 13.57 -13.52 6.27
CA TYR A 269 12.62 -13.57 7.38
C TYR A 269 11.17 -13.35 6.88
N LEU A 270 10.21 -13.84 7.66
CA LEU A 270 8.78 -13.63 7.43
C LEU A 270 8.45 -12.15 7.70
N GLU A 271 7.98 -11.45 6.66
CA GLU A 271 7.88 -9.99 6.67
C GLU A 271 6.41 -9.55 6.80
N ALA A 272 6.16 -8.62 7.71
CA ALA A 272 4.81 -8.24 8.08
C ALA A 272 4.11 -7.38 7.03
N SER A 273 4.77 -6.38 6.43
CA SER A 273 4.09 -5.44 5.54
C SER A 273 3.64 -6.11 4.25
N GLY A 274 4.51 -6.88 3.60
CA GLY A 274 4.13 -7.67 2.42
C GLY A 274 3.00 -8.65 2.72
N SER A 275 3.11 -9.37 3.85
CA SER A 275 2.07 -10.32 4.27
C SER A 275 0.70 -9.66 4.49
N THR A 276 0.65 -8.52 5.17
CA THR A 276 -0.61 -7.78 5.39
C THR A 276 -1.20 -7.22 4.10
N MET A 277 -0.36 -6.73 3.18
CA MET A 277 -0.78 -6.24 1.87
C MET A 277 -1.35 -7.36 0.98
N PHE A 278 -0.73 -8.54 1.01
CA PHE A 278 -1.24 -9.70 0.27
C PHE A 278 -2.59 -10.15 0.82
N VAL A 279 -2.74 -10.24 2.14
CA VAL A 279 -4.02 -10.59 2.77
C VAL A 279 -5.10 -9.58 2.37
N TYR A 280 -4.84 -8.28 2.47
CA TYR A 280 -5.78 -7.24 2.05
C TYR A 280 -6.18 -7.38 0.59
N GLY A 281 -5.19 -7.40 -0.31
CA GLY A 281 -5.47 -7.40 -1.75
C GLY A 281 -6.18 -8.67 -2.22
N ILE A 282 -5.83 -9.83 -1.66
CA ILE A 282 -6.49 -11.11 -1.97
C ILE A 282 -7.92 -11.12 -1.42
N ALA A 283 -8.12 -10.77 -0.14
CA ALA A 283 -9.44 -10.78 0.48
C ALA A 283 -10.40 -9.82 -0.23
N LYS A 284 -9.98 -8.57 -0.48
CA LYS A 284 -10.73 -7.58 -1.23
C LYS A 284 -11.03 -8.04 -2.66
N GLY A 285 -10.02 -8.57 -3.35
CA GLY A 285 -10.18 -9.06 -4.72
C GLY A 285 -11.19 -10.22 -4.83
N VAL A 286 -11.22 -11.13 -3.86
CA VAL A 286 -12.21 -12.21 -3.78
C VAL A 286 -13.59 -11.64 -3.46
N ARG A 287 -13.72 -10.77 -2.48
CA ARG A 287 -15.00 -10.16 -2.07
C ARG A 287 -15.67 -9.41 -3.23
N LEU A 288 -14.88 -8.71 -4.04
CA LEU A 288 -15.38 -7.94 -5.19
C LEU A 288 -15.47 -8.76 -6.49
N GLY A 289 -15.16 -10.05 -6.45
CA GLY A 289 -15.26 -10.93 -7.62
C GLY A 289 -14.15 -10.75 -8.67
N TYR A 290 -13.06 -10.04 -8.34
CA TYR A 290 -11.91 -9.89 -9.24
C TYR A 290 -11.01 -11.13 -9.24
N LEU A 291 -11.03 -11.87 -8.13
CA LEU A 291 -10.26 -13.10 -7.93
C LEU A 291 -11.19 -14.30 -7.72
N PRO A 292 -10.80 -15.50 -8.18
CA PRO A 292 -11.48 -16.73 -7.86
C PRO A 292 -11.65 -16.97 -6.37
N ALA A 293 -12.83 -17.47 -5.96
CA ALA A 293 -13.21 -17.64 -4.55
C ALA A 293 -12.22 -18.48 -3.71
N HIS A 294 -11.54 -19.46 -4.33
CA HIS A 294 -10.61 -20.33 -3.62
C HIS A 294 -9.40 -19.59 -3.01
N TYR A 295 -9.01 -18.42 -3.54
CA TYR A 295 -7.92 -17.62 -2.99
C TYR A 295 -8.21 -17.07 -1.59
N VAL A 296 -9.47 -17.06 -1.14
CA VAL A 296 -9.81 -16.68 0.25
C VAL A 296 -9.09 -17.58 1.27
N LEU A 297 -8.79 -18.83 0.93
CA LEU A 297 -8.07 -19.75 1.82
C LEU A 297 -6.63 -19.28 2.08
N SER A 298 -5.96 -18.73 1.06
CA SER A 298 -4.63 -18.14 1.23
C SER A 298 -4.69 -16.86 2.09
N ALA A 299 -5.69 -15.99 1.87
CA ALA A 299 -5.89 -14.81 2.70
C ALA A 299 -6.14 -15.20 4.17
N ARG A 300 -6.99 -16.19 4.44
CA ARG A 300 -7.25 -16.71 5.79
C ARG A 300 -5.99 -17.24 6.46
N ARG A 301 -5.24 -18.09 5.78
CA ARG A 301 -3.96 -18.61 6.32
C ARG A 301 -2.99 -17.48 6.62
N GLY A 302 -2.85 -16.51 5.71
CA GLY A 302 -2.02 -15.34 5.91
C GLY A 302 -2.46 -14.51 7.11
N TYR A 303 -3.75 -14.26 7.24
CA TYR A 303 -4.31 -13.51 8.37
C TYR A 303 -4.07 -14.19 9.72
N HIS A 304 -4.35 -15.50 9.82
CA HIS A 304 -4.04 -16.28 11.03
C HIS A 304 -2.54 -16.26 11.33
N GLY A 305 -1.70 -16.43 10.32
CA GLY A 305 -0.25 -16.36 10.49
C GLY A 305 0.22 -15.00 11.03
N ILE A 306 -0.38 -13.90 10.59
CA ILE A 306 -0.10 -12.56 11.13
C ILE A 306 -0.49 -12.48 12.60
N LEU A 307 -1.69 -12.92 12.96
CA LEU A 307 -2.19 -12.86 14.33
C LEU A 307 -1.36 -13.70 15.29
N GLU A 308 -0.96 -14.90 14.88
CA GLU A 308 -0.20 -15.83 15.71
C GLU A 308 1.28 -15.47 15.86
N ASN A 309 1.92 -14.99 14.78
CA ASN A 309 3.37 -14.84 14.75
C ASN A 309 3.86 -13.39 14.84
N LEU A 310 3.04 -12.41 14.44
CA LEU A 310 3.47 -11.03 14.28
C LEU A 310 2.74 -10.04 15.19
N ILE A 311 1.58 -10.41 15.74
CA ILE A 311 0.85 -9.56 16.69
C ILE A 311 1.27 -9.91 18.11
N LYS A 312 1.66 -8.88 18.88
CA LYS A 312 1.87 -8.95 20.32
C LYS A 312 0.86 -8.07 21.04
N VAL A 313 0.33 -8.57 22.14
CA VAL A 313 -0.57 -7.80 23.01
C VAL A 313 0.21 -7.42 24.27
N ASP A 314 0.33 -6.14 24.55
CA ASP A 314 1.01 -5.66 25.75
C ASP A 314 0.10 -5.77 27.02
N ARG A 315 0.65 -5.36 28.17
CA ARG A 315 -0.09 -5.45 29.46
C ARG A 315 -1.31 -4.54 29.52
N ASP A 316 -1.31 -3.47 28.74
CA ASP A 316 -2.39 -2.48 28.66
C ASP A 316 -3.42 -2.86 27.57
N GLY A 317 -3.21 -3.98 26.90
CA GLY A 317 -4.08 -4.52 25.83
C GLY A 317 -3.84 -3.89 24.46
N LEU A 318 -2.83 -3.02 24.32
CA LEU A 318 -2.46 -2.44 23.03
C LEU A 318 -1.74 -3.48 22.15
N LEU A 319 -2.00 -3.41 20.86
CA LEU A 319 -1.38 -4.28 19.87
C LEU A 319 -0.06 -3.71 19.37
N THR A 320 0.88 -4.60 19.15
CA THR A 320 2.13 -4.31 18.42
C THR A 320 2.21 -5.26 17.24
N LEU A 321 2.38 -4.73 16.04
CA LEU A 321 2.74 -5.48 14.84
C LEU A 321 4.26 -5.51 14.72
N ASP A 322 4.84 -6.68 14.80
CA ASP A 322 6.29 -6.90 14.73
C ASP A 322 6.74 -7.25 13.29
N ASN A 323 8.04 -7.41 13.08
CA ASN A 323 8.66 -7.84 11.83
C ASN A 323 8.33 -6.99 10.58
N VAL A 324 8.10 -5.69 10.75
CA VAL A 324 7.93 -4.77 9.62
C VAL A 324 9.30 -4.28 9.14
N CYS A 325 9.63 -4.50 7.88
CA CYS A 325 10.80 -3.90 7.24
C CYS A 325 10.66 -2.36 7.24
N GLY A 326 11.59 -1.66 7.87
CA GLY A 326 11.52 -0.20 8.04
C GLY A 326 11.60 0.58 6.73
N GLY A 327 12.28 0.03 5.72
CA GLY A 327 12.33 0.63 4.41
C GLY A 327 13.25 -0.13 3.49
N ALA A 328 12.94 -0.17 2.21
CA ALA A 328 13.88 -0.57 1.18
C ALA A 328 13.70 0.30 -0.06
N GLY A 329 14.78 0.54 -0.75
CA GLY A 329 14.77 1.34 -1.96
C GLY A 329 16.01 1.00 -2.79
N LEU A 330 16.21 1.68 -3.89
CA LEU A 330 17.26 1.38 -4.85
C LEU A 330 18.02 2.66 -5.22
N GLY A 331 19.33 2.57 -5.38
CA GLY A 331 20.17 3.73 -5.67
C GLY A 331 20.24 4.73 -4.48
N GLY A 332 20.47 6.00 -4.78
CA GLY A 332 20.57 7.06 -3.77
C GLY A 332 21.96 7.16 -3.13
N ASP A 333 22.02 7.93 -2.03
CA ASP A 333 23.23 8.11 -1.22
C ASP A 333 22.86 8.00 0.28
N PRO A 334 23.36 7.02 1.05
CA PRO A 334 24.24 5.94 0.60
C PRO A 334 23.59 5.06 -0.47
N TYR A 335 24.40 4.47 -1.36
CA TYR A 335 23.90 3.70 -2.48
C TYR A 335 23.33 2.35 -2.05
N ARG A 336 22.06 2.12 -2.35
CA ARG A 336 21.31 0.88 -2.11
C ARG A 336 21.40 0.02 -3.36
N ASP A 337 22.16 -1.05 -3.27
CA ASP A 337 22.56 -1.86 -4.42
C ASP A 337 21.52 -2.91 -4.86
N GLY A 338 20.44 -3.06 -4.08
CA GLY A 338 19.38 -4.03 -4.37
C GLY A 338 19.83 -5.50 -4.24
N SER A 339 20.96 -5.77 -3.58
CA SER A 339 21.40 -7.13 -3.28
C SER A 339 20.50 -7.79 -2.22
N PHE A 340 20.57 -9.12 -2.12
CA PHE A 340 19.89 -9.84 -1.04
C PHE A 340 20.34 -9.34 0.33
N GLU A 341 21.65 -9.19 0.50
CA GLU A 341 22.28 -8.71 1.73
C GLU A 341 21.76 -7.30 2.10
N TYR A 342 21.56 -6.43 1.13
CA TYR A 342 20.95 -5.13 1.36
C TYR A 342 19.51 -5.28 1.90
N TYR A 343 18.65 -6.02 1.24
CA TYR A 343 17.25 -6.17 1.65
C TYR A 343 17.07 -6.75 3.05
N ILE A 344 17.93 -7.71 3.45
CA ILE A 344 17.86 -8.32 4.79
C ILE A 344 18.57 -7.49 5.87
N SER A 345 19.40 -6.51 5.49
CA SER A 345 20.07 -5.60 6.42
C SER A 345 19.20 -4.43 6.88
N GLU A 346 18.08 -4.19 6.21
CA GLU A 346 17.15 -3.13 6.57
C GLU A 346 16.59 -3.34 7.98
N LYS A 347 16.40 -2.24 8.69
CA LYS A 347 15.91 -2.30 10.08
C LYS A 347 14.49 -2.89 10.11
N ILE A 348 14.28 -3.75 11.08
CA ILE A 348 12.93 -4.18 11.47
C ILE A 348 12.39 -3.18 12.50
N ILE A 349 11.24 -2.58 12.21
CA ILE A 349 10.62 -1.53 13.02
C ILE A 349 9.21 -1.99 13.42
N PRO A 350 8.97 -2.28 14.72
CA PRO A 350 7.62 -2.62 15.16
C PRO A 350 6.69 -1.42 15.01
N ASN A 351 5.43 -1.70 14.69
CA ASN A 351 4.38 -0.69 14.46
C ASN A 351 4.69 0.33 13.35
N ASP A 352 5.57 -0.01 12.41
CA ASP A 352 5.79 0.87 11.26
C ASP A 352 4.48 1.04 10.46
N PRO A 353 4.12 2.28 10.08
CA PRO A 353 2.87 2.56 9.35
C PRO A 353 2.66 1.72 8.08
N LYS A 354 3.76 1.33 7.42
CA LYS A 354 3.74 0.48 6.21
C LYS A 354 3.23 -0.95 6.45
N GLY A 355 3.27 -1.41 7.70
CA GLY A 355 2.68 -2.67 8.12
C GLY A 355 1.31 -2.46 8.78
N VAL A 356 1.20 -1.47 9.67
CA VAL A 356 -0.01 -1.22 10.47
C VAL A 356 -1.21 -0.81 9.62
N GLY A 357 -1.02 0.11 8.64
CA GLY A 357 -2.11 0.50 7.74
C GLY A 357 -2.69 -0.69 6.98
N PRO A 358 -1.87 -1.46 6.24
CA PRO A 358 -2.34 -2.67 5.56
C PRO A 358 -2.90 -3.74 6.49
N PHE A 359 -2.38 -3.88 7.73
CA PHE A 359 -2.98 -4.79 8.71
C PHE A 359 -4.41 -4.41 9.06
N ILE A 360 -4.68 -3.12 9.34
CA ILE A 360 -6.04 -2.64 9.63
C ILE A 360 -6.97 -2.94 8.45
N LEU A 361 -6.52 -2.63 7.22
CA LEU A 361 -7.29 -2.90 6.01
C LEU A 361 -7.54 -4.40 5.80
N ALA A 362 -6.54 -5.24 6.00
CA ALA A 362 -6.65 -6.69 5.91
C ALA A 362 -7.63 -7.26 6.96
N ALA A 363 -7.52 -6.79 8.21
CA ALA A 363 -8.42 -7.19 9.28
C ALA A 363 -9.87 -6.82 8.95
N LEU A 364 -10.13 -5.60 8.47
CA LEU A 364 -11.46 -5.18 8.04
C LEU A 364 -12.05 -6.07 6.93
N GLU A 365 -11.25 -6.46 5.94
CA GLU A 365 -11.70 -7.37 4.87
C GLU A 365 -11.99 -8.77 5.41
N MET A 366 -11.17 -9.28 6.32
CA MET A 366 -11.35 -10.60 6.92
C MET A 366 -12.54 -10.64 7.87
N GLU A 367 -12.76 -9.58 8.65
CA GLU A 367 -13.93 -9.40 9.51
C GLU A 367 -15.24 -9.38 8.71
N GLN A 368 -15.26 -8.65 7.56
CA GLN A 368 -16.40 -8.68 6.64
C GLN A 368 -16.65 -10.06 6.03
N ALA A 369 -15.59 -10.86 5.86
CA ALA A 369 -15.70 -12.25 5.39
C ALA A 369 -16.11 -13.24 6.50
N GLY A 370 -16.40 -12.78 7.71
CA GLY A 370 -16.80 -13.61 8.87
C GLY A 370 -15.64 -14.42 9.44
N VAL A 371 -14.41 -13.92 9.34
CA VAL A 371 -13.19 -14.53 9.89
C VAL A 371 -12.75 -13.76 11.14
N ASP A 372 -13.66 -13.65 12.10
CA ASP A 372 -13.40 -12.91 13.34
C ASP A 372 -12.87 -13.76 14.50
N GLU A 373 -12.99 -15.07 14.39
CA GLU A 373 -12.65 -15.97 15.49
C GLU A 373 -11.23 -16.53 15.30
N VAL A 374 -10.32 -16.00 16.11
CA VAL A 374 -9.16 -16.78 16.53
C VAL A 374 -9.66 -17.79 17.54
N LEU A 375 -9.55 -19.03 17.20
CA LEU A 375 -9.82 -20.18 18.06
C LEU A 375 -9.01 -20.12 19.36
#